data_7a3020bbdca9e9e4cdfea8a3ddb81a55
#
_entry.id   7a3020bbdca9e9e4cdfea8a3ddb81a55
#
_cell.length_a   1.000
_cell.length_b   1.000
_cell.length_c   1.000
_cell.angle_alpha   90.00
_cell.angle_beta   90.00
_cell.angle_gamma   90.00
#
_symmetry.space_group_name_H-M   'P 1'
#
loop_
_entity.id
_entity.type
_entity.pdbx_description
1 polymer ?
#
loop_
_entity_poly.entity_id
_entity_poly.type
_entity_poly.pdbx_seq_one_letter_code
_entity_poly.pdbx_strand_id
1 'polypeptide(L)'
;MTETLILRGAYAITDPRLGPRGVISGGAVVITDGRVVETGSFAALAPRYPGARVLGDGTQLLMPGLVDAHSHGRGLSPIQKGVRNDFLENALFDWAYMPILPPELTAAICAWRHLRSGCTLLHHNGFDDDGPEGARRAHIAIKTYLAAGIRLAFSPGVRDESKLAMGGEELIGTLPPDLREAARPFVFFDKAAFADEYFQLFDELYDTYNNADTRILLAPCWAHGASEAFLRRVRAKADARGGVMIHMHLLQSPVQKAYGLRRHGKPTVFWLDDLGLVDSNVAYGHAIHVTEPEIALMGRRGATSPAIRAATSTCAMASRR
;
A
#
# COMPACT_ATOMS: atom_id res chain seq x y z
N MET A 1 -26.84 24.49 -8.45
CA MET A 1 -26.12 25.68 -7.95
C MET A 1 -24.76 25.21 -7.51
N THR A 2 -23.72 25.86 -7.99
CA THR A 2 -22.33 25.56 -7.64
C THR A 2 -22.09 25.89 -6.16
N GLU A 3 -21.80 24.90 -5.32
CA GLU A 3 -21.52 25.15 -3.90
C GLU A 3 -20.08 25.62 -3.73
N THR A 4 -19.90 26.82 -3.18
CA THR A 4 -18.58 27.35 -2.82
C THR A 4 -18.40 27.33 -1.31
N LEU A 5 -17.27 26.78 -0.87
CA LEU A 5 -16.89 26.63 0.53
C LEU A 5 -15.56 27.35 0.77
N ILE A 6 -15.44 28.08 1.87
CA ILE A 6 -14.17 28.61 2.37
C ILE A 6 -13.80 27.89 3.65
N LEU A 7 -12.67 27.20 3.67
CA LEU A 7 -12.06 26.71 4.91
C LEU A 7 -11.20 27.83 5.49
N ARG A 8 -11.42 28.19 6.77
CA ARG A 8 -10.66 29.24 7.48
C ARG A 8 -9.82 28.65 8.60
N GLY A 9 -8.55 29.01 8.66
CA GLY A 9 -7.63 28.61 9.73
C GLY A 9 -6.74 29.73 10.24
N ALA A 10 -6.07 29.51 11.37
CA ALA A 10 -4.99 30.38 11.84
C ALA A 10 -3.82 30.34 10.84
N TYR A 11 -3.56 29.16 10.28
CA TYR A 11 -2.55 28.94 9.28
C TYR A 11 -3.08 27.99 8.19
N ALA A 12 -2.66 28.21 6.93
CA ALA A 12 -2.87 27.26 5.85
C ALA A 12 -1.51 26.83 5.27
N ILE A 13 -1.21 25.54 5.32
CA ILE A 13 -0.05 24.96 4.65
C ILE A 13 -0.49 24.59 3.24
N THR A 14 0.03 25.33 2.25
CA THR A 14 -0.34 25.13 0.83
C THR A 14 0.64 24.23 0.10
N ASP A 15 1.94 24.35 0.42
CA ASP A 15 2.99 23.49 -0.12
C ASP A 15 4.11 23.29 0.92
N PRO A 16 4.18 22.12 1.56
CA PRO A 16 5.17 21.84 2.59
C PRO A 16 6.62 21.86 2.07
N ARG A 17 6.83 21.69 0.75
CA ARG A 17 8.16 21.74 0.13
C ARG A 17 8.77 23.14 0.16
N LEU A 18 7.95 24.16 0.27
CA LEU A 18 8.37 25.56 0.36
C LEU A 18 8.75 25.99 1.78
N GLY A 19 8.63 25.08 2.77
CA GLY A 19 8.87 25.41 4.17
C GLY A 19 7.99 26.58 4.64
N PRO A 20 8.53 27.58 5.38
CA PRO A 20 7.75 28.72 5.85
C PRO A 20 7.06 29.53 4.75
N ARG A 21 7.59 29.55 3.52
CA ARG A 21 6.97 30.24 2.39
C ARG A 21 5.70 29.58 1.89
N GLY A 22 5.49 28.30 2.21
CA GLY A 22 4.26 27.57 1.91
C GLY A 22 3.18 27.69 3.00
N VAL A 23 3.37 28.57 4.01
CA VAL A 23 2.44 28.77 5.12
C VAL A 23 1.82 30.16 5.05
N ILE A 24 0.50 30.24 5.03
CA ILE A 24 -0.26 31.49 5.00
C ILE A 24 -0.86 31.72 6.39
N SER A 25 -0.49 32.81 7.06
CA SER A 25 -1.09 33.26 8.32
C SER A 25 -2.50 33.82 8.10
N GLY A 26 -3.46 33.52 8.99
CA GLY A 26 -4.87 33.80 8.78
C GLY A 26 -5.40 33.17 7.49
N GLY A 27 -4.91 31.96 7.18
CA GLY A 27 -5.07 31.32 5.89
C GLY A 27 -6.47 30.81 5.62
N ALA A 28 -6.82 30.76 4.34
CA ALA A 28 -8.05 30.17 3.84
C ALA A 28 -7.83 29.38 2.54
N VAL A 29 -8.72 28.42 2.33
CA VAL A 29 -8.79 27.59 1.12
C VAL A 29 -10.19 27.70 0.57
N VAL A 30 -10.34 28.11 -0.69
CA VAL A 30 -11.62 28.16 -1.38
C VAL A 30 -11.80 26.89 -2.19
N ILE A 31 -12.94 26.26 -2.01
CA ILE A 31 -13.33 25.01 -2.66
C ILE A 31 -14.61 25.26 -3.44
N THR A 32 -14.64 24.91 -4.70
CA THR A 32 -15.81 24.95 -5.55
C THR A 32 -15.99 23.59 -6.21
N ASP A 33 -17.17 23.00 -6.09
CA ASP A 33 -17.49 21.67 -6.63
C ASP A 33 -16.42 20.59 -6.23
N GLY A 34 -16.02 20.61 -4.96
CA GLY A 34 -15.06 19.65 -4.41
C GLY A 34 -13.59 19.85 -4.82
N ARG A 35 -13.29 20.96 -5.53
CA ARG A 35 -11.91 21.28 -5.97
C ARG A 35 -11.40 22.56 -5.32
N VAL A 36 -10.15 22.55 -4.89
CA VAL A 36 -9.45 23.75 -4.44
C VAL A 36 -9.25 24.67 -5.65
N VAL A 37 -9.84 25.85 -5.60
CA VAL A 37 -9.72 26.85 -6.66
C VAL A 37 -8.80 27.99 -6.30
N GLU A 38 -8.64 28.29 -5.01
CA GLU A 38 -7.77 29.36 -4.55
C GLU A 38 -7.30 29.16 -3.11
N THR A 39 -6.10 29.65 -2.77
CA THR A 39 -5.56 29.72 -1.43
C THR A 39 -5.03 31.11 -1.15
N GLY A 40 -5.20 31.63 0.06
CA GLY A 40 -4.75 32.97 0.42
C GLY A 40 -5.09 33.31 1.87
N SER A 41 -4.97 34.58 2.26
CA SER A 41 -5.48 35.00 3.57
C SER A 41 -7.02 35.08 3.53
N PHE A 42 -7.65 34.73 4.64
CA PHE A 42 -9.12 34.81 4.76
C PHE A 42 -9.64 36.23 4.48
N ALA A 43 -8.92 37.27 4.98
CA ALA A 43 -9.28 38.66 4.77
C ALA A 43 -9.30 39.06 3.29
N ALA A 44 -8.40 38.49 2.47
CA ALA A 44 -8.36 38.76 1.04
C ALA A 44 -9.39 37.98 0.24
N LEU A 45 -9.68 36.73 0.66
CA LEU A 45 -10.57 35.83 -0.10
C LEU A 45 -12.05 36.01 0.22
N ALA A 46 -12.43 36.20 1.50
CA ALA A 46 -13.83 36.26 1.91
C ALA A 46 -14.67 37.31 1.14
N PRO A 47 -14.16 38.55 0.89
CA PRO A 47 -14.91 39.54 0.12
C PRO A 47 -15.16 39.18 -1.35
N ARG A 48 -14.33 38.30 -1.91
CA ARG A 48 -14.44 37.85 -3.32
C ARG A 48 -15.44 36.72 -3.52
N TYR A 49 -15.84 36.07 -2.42
CA TYR A 49 -16.80 34.95 -2.41
C TYR A 49 -17.93 35.21 -1.41
N PRO A 50 -18.76 36.28 -1.58
CA PRO A 50 -19.72 36.72 -0.56
C PRO A 50 -20.84 35.73 -0.27
N GLY A 51 -21.06 34.75 -1.13
CA GLY A 51 -22.07 33.69 -0.94
C GLY A 51 -21.50 32.36 -0.47
N ALA A 52 -20.20 32.29 -0.22
CA ALA A 52 -19.56 31.05 0.18
C ALA A 52 -19.87 30.68 1.64
N ARG A 53 -20.12 29.40 1.88
CA ARG A 53 -20.21 28.86 3.25
C ARG A 53 -18.80 28.83 3.86
N VAL A 54 -18.65 29.41 5.06
CA VAL A 54 -17.38 29.40 5.79
C VAL A 54 -17.37 28.27 6.82
N LEU A 55 -16.31 27.45 6.84
CA LEU A 55 -16.03 26.47 7.87
C LEU A 55 -14.71 26.81 8.55
N GLY A 56 -14.69 26.64 9.89
CA GLY A 56 -13.56 27.00 10.73
C GLY A 56 -13.70 28.41 11.31
N ASP A 57 -13.21 28.59 12.53
CA ASP A 57 -13.26 29.84 13.30
C ASP A 57 -11.96 30.65 13.23
N GLY A 58 -10.95 30.13 12.52
CA GLY A 58 -9.63 30.76 12.40
C GLY A 58 -8.63 30.31 13.45
N THR A 59 -8.94 29.30 14.26
CA THR A 59 -8.00 28.73 15.24
C THR A 59 -7.30 27.47 14.74
N GLN A 60 -7.82 26.83 13.69
CA GLN A 60 -7.33 25.57 13.15
C GLN A 60 -6.13 25.76 12.24
N LEU A 61 -5.36 24.68 12.09
CA LEU A 61 -4.37 24.52 11.03
C LEU A 61 -5.04 23.85 9.82
N LEU A 62 -5.01 24.52 8.68
CA LEU A 62 -5.41 23.92 7.40
C LEU A 62 -4.19 23.28 6.73
N MET A 63 -4.33 22.07 6.26
CA MET A 63 -3.29 21.36 5.52
C MET A 63 -3.91 20.37 4.53
N PRO A 64 -3.18 19.96 3.47
CA PRO A 64 -3.62 18.83 2.66
C PRO A 64 -3.87 17.59 3.51
N GLY A 65 -4.88 16.80 3.14
CA GLY A 65 -5.14 15.55 3.81
C GLY A 65 -3.92 14.61 3.77
N LEU A 66 -3.72 13.88 4.86
CA LEU A 66 -2.63 12.92 4.94
C LEU A 66 -2.86 11.76 3.96
N VAL A 67 -1.77 11.15 3.52
CA VAL A 67 -1.77 9.98 2.64
C VAL A 67 -1.12 8.82 3.37
N ASP A 68 -1.86 7.72 3.53
CA ASP A 68 -1.27 6.45 3.93
C ASP A 68 -0.85 5.69 2.66
N ALA A 69 0.45 5.68 2.40
CA ALA A 69 1.02 5.10 1.18
C ALA A 69 1.25 3.58 1.26
N HIS A 70 0.98 2.96 2.41
CA HIS A 70 1.06 1.50 2.57
C HIS A 70 0.30 1.03 3.80
N SER A 71 -0.79 0.33 3.58
CA SER A 71 -1.52 -0.41 4.62
C SER A 71 -2.08 -1.72 4.05
N HIS A 72 -2.53 -2.60 4.95
CA HIS A 72 -3.17 -3.87 4.56
C HIS A 72 -4.68 -3.87 4.80
N GLY A 73 -5.28 -2.71 5.01
CA GLY A 73 -6.72 -2.57 5.19
C GLY A 73 -7.32 -3.33 6.37
N ARG A 74 -6.51 -3.77 7.32
CA ARG A 74 -6.94 -4.71 8.39
C ARG A 74 -7.93 -4.12 9.39
N GLY A 75 -8.04 -2.82 9.49
CA GLY A 75 -8.90 -2.14 10.47
C GLY A 75 -8.47 -2.35 11.93
N LEU A 76 -8.24 -3.59 12.34
CA LEU A 76 -7.67 -3.99 13.63
C LEU A 76 -6.25 -4.53 13.46
N SER A 77 -5.37 -4.21 14.43
CA SER A 77 -4.01 -4.76 14.45
C SER A 77 -4.04 -6.27 14.81
N PRO A 78 -2.98 -7.03 14.47
CA PRO A 78 -2.86 -8.42 14.93
C PRO A 78 -3.00 -8.57 16.44
N ILE A 79 -2.41 -7.67 17.24
CA ILE A 79 -2.53 -7.68 18.72
C ILE A 79 -3.99 -7.56 19.15
N GLN A 80 -4.77 -6.67 18.55
CA GLN A 80 -6.20 -6.51 18.85
C GLN A 80 -7.02 -7.74 18.46
N LYS A 81 -6.47 -8.61 17.63
CA LYS A 81 -7.04 -9.90 17.22
C LYS A 81 -6.47 -11.08 18.03
N GLY A 82 -5.72 -10.82 19.10
CA GLY A 82 -5.18 -11.86 19.97
C GLY A 82 -3.86 -12.48 19.50
N VAL A 83 -3.22 -11.92 18.48
CA VAL A 83 -1.91 -12.38 17.98
C VAL A 83 -0.80 -11.52 18.56
N ARG A 84 0.22 -12.16 19.12
CA ARG A 84 1.38 -11.47 19.70
C ARG A 84 2.26 -10.83 18.63
N ASN A 85 3.03 -9.81 19.02
CA ASN A 85 4.12 -9.30 18.22
C ASN A 85 5.31 -10.26 18.28
N ASP A 86 5.87 -10.59 17.12
CA ASP A 86 7.06 -11.41 16.98
C ASP A 86 7.88 -10.93 15.76
N PHE A 87 9.01 -11.58 15.47
CA PHE A 87 9.70 -11.44 14.21
C PHE A 87 8.74 -11.73 13.05
N LEU A 88 8.94 -11.05 11.93
CA LEU A 88 8.01 -11.14 10.79
C LEU A 88 7.72 -12.58 10.38
N GLU A 89 8.77 -13.38 10.24
CA GLU A 89 8.66 -14.77 9.77
C GLU A 89 7.79 -15.62 10.69
N ASN A 90 7.93 -15.47 12.01
CA ASN A 90 7.08 -16.14 13.00
C ASN A 90 5.66 -15.56 12.99
N ALA A 91 5.54 -14.23 12.95
CA ALA A 91 4.26 -13.55 12.94
C ALA A 91 3.37 -13.95 11.75
N LEU A 92 3.96 -14.24 10.58
CA LEU A 92 3.22 -14.70 9.40
C LEU A 92 2.51 -16.04 9.65
N PHE A 93 3.12 -16.97 10.42
CA PHE A 93 2.46 -18.20 10.82
C PHE A 93 1.34 -17.93 11.84
N ASP A 94 1.58 -17.08 12.83
CA ASP A 94 0.59 -16.74 13.84
C ASP A 94 -0.64 -16.04 13.21
N TRP A 95 -0.43 -15.26 12.13
CA TRP A 95 -1.52 -14.59 11.42
C TRP A 95 -2.48 -15.55 10.72
N ALA A 96 -2.06 -16.78 10.40
CA ALA A 96 -2.94 -17.79 9.84
C ALA A 96 -4.08 -18.19 10.82
N TYR A 97 -3.88 -17.96 12.12
CA TYR A 97 -4.85 -18.24 13.17
C TYR A 97 -5.66 -17.01 13.61
N MET A 98 -5.44 -15.85 12.98
CA MET A 98 -6.20 -14.64 13.32
C MET A 98 -7.69 -14.83 13.01
N PRO A 99 -8.60 -14.37 13.90
CA PRO A 99 -10.01 -14.29 13.58
C PRO A 99 -10.25 -13.50 12.28
N ILE A 100 -10.99 -14.13 11.37
CA ILE A 100 -11.41 -13.48 10.12
C ILE A 100 -12.68 -12.67 10.44
N LEU A 101 -12.60 -11.37 10.23
CA LEU A 101 -13.74 -10.46 10.32
C LEU A 101 -14.41 -10.32 8.95
N PRO A 102 -15.70 -10.00 8.90
CA PRO A 102 -16.35 -9.65 7.65
C PRO A 102 -15.57 -8.56 6.90
N PRO A 103 -15.34 -8.70 5.60
CA PRO A 103 -14.53 -7.74 4.83
C PRO A 103 -15.11 -6.33 4.86
N GLU A 104 -16.44 -6.19 4.89
CA GLU A 104 -17.13 -4.91 5.03
C GLU A 104 -16.77 -4.21 6.34
N LEU A 105 -16.81 -4.96 7.45
CA LEU A 105 -16.49 -4.42 8.77
C LEU A 105 -15.02 -4.02 8.85
N THR A 106 -14.13 -4.85 8.32
CA THR A 106 -12.69 -4.60 8.29
C THR A 106 -12.38 -3.32 7.53
N ALA A 107 -12.93 -3.16 6.31
CA ALA A 107 -12.74 -1.99 5.49
C ALA A 107 -13.38 -0.73 6.10
N ALA A 108 -14.57 -0.84 6.69
CA ALA A 108 -15.24 0.28 7.35
C ALA A 108 -14.45 0.81 8.56
N ILE A 109 -13.94 -0.08 9.42
CA ILE A 109 -13.09 0.31 10.55
C ILE A 109 -11.80 0.97 10.05
N CYS A 110 -11.20 0.42 9.00
CA CYS A 110 -10.00 0.98 8.38
C CYS A 110 -10.27 2.39 7.86
N ALA A 111 -11.30 2.59 7.05
CA ALA A 111 -11.70 3.89 6.52
C ALA A 111 -11.96 4.91 7.62
N TRP A 112 -12.75 4.53 8.63
CA TRP A 112 -13.08 5.39 9.75
C TRP A 112 -11.85 5.85 10.53
N ARG A 113 -10.91 4.94 10.81
CA ARG A 113 -9.65 5.30 11.49
C ARG A 113 -8.80 6.26 10.68
N HIS A 114 -8.69 6.04 9.37
CA HIS A 114 -7.95 6.93 8.47
C HIS A 114 -8.57 8.32 8.41
N LEU A 115 -9.87 8.41 8.14
CA LEU A 115 -10.58 9.69 8.07
C LEU A 115 -10.50 10.47 9.40
N ARG A 116 -10.67 9.79 10.54
CA ARG A 116 -10.52 10.42 11.84
C ARG A 116 -9.13 10.94 12.17
N SER A 117 -8.09 10.36 11.55
CA SER A 117 -6.71 10.83 11.69
C SER A 117 -6.30 11.87 10.66
N GLY A 118 -7.25 12.34 9.83
CA GLY A 118 -6.98 13.29 8.75
C GLY A 118 -6.38 12.68 7.49
N CYS A 119 -6.37 11.35 7.38
CA CYS A 119 -5.93 10.66 6.18
C CYS A 119 -7.08 10.61 5.16
N THR A 120 -6.88 11.19 4.00
CA THR A 120 -7.90 11.32 2.95
C THR A 120 -7.66 10.41 1.74
N LEU A 121 -6.50 9.78 1.67
CA LEU A 121 -6.15 8.76 0.69
C LEU A 121 -5.41 7.63 1.40
N LEU A 122 -5.87 6.40 1.21
CA LEU A 122 -5.17 5.22 1.71
C LEU A 122 -4.77 4.30 0.56
N HIS A 123 -3.63 3.65 0.70
CA HIS A 123 -3.26 2.50 -0.12
C HIS A 123 -3.58 1.21 0.64
N HIS A 124 -4.58 0.48 0.16
CA HIS A 124 -4.83 -0.89 0.61
C HIS A 124 -4.04 -1.85 -0.27
N ASN A 125 -2.93 -2.34 0.25
CA ASN A 125 -2.19 -3.44 -0.34
C ASN A 125 -2.75 -4.76 0.18
N GLY A 126 -3.43 -5.50 -0.68
CA GLY A 126 -4.02 -6.79 -0.37
C GLY A 126 -2.97 -7.85 -0.02
N PHE A 127 -3.45 -8.97 0.50
CA PHE A 127 -2.61 -10.09 0.87
C PHE A 127 -3.40 -11.38 0.69
N ASP A 128 -2.92 -12.28 -0.17
CA ASP A 128 -3.61 -13.51 -0.56
C ASP A 128 -5.03 -13.23 -1.15
N ASP A 129 -5.09 -12.31 -2.11
CA ASP A 129 -6.33 -11.97 -2.84
C ASP A 129 -6.54 -12.89 -4.07
N ASP A 130 -6.06 -14.12 -3.98
CA ASP A 130 -6.23 -15.13 -5.01
C ASP A 130 -7.58 -15.86 -4.90
N GLY A 131 -8.02 -16.38 -6.04
CA GLY A 131 -9.24 -17.15 -6.18
C GLY A 131 -10.54 -16.35 -6.01
N PRO A 132 -11.70 -17.00 -6.16
CA PRO A 132 -13.00 -16.33 -6.14
C PRO A 132 -13.31 -15.60 -4.84
N GLU A 133 -12.87 -16.12 -3.71
CA GLU A 133 -13.07 -15.49 -2.40
C GLU A 133 -12.18 -14.25 -2.24
N GLY A 134 -10.94 -14.29 -2.75
CA GLY A 134 -10.06 -13.11 -2.79
C GLY A 134 -10.65 -12.00 -3.64
N ALA A 135 -11.13 -12.32 -4.84
CA ALA A 135 -11.82 -11.38 -5.73
C ALA A 135 -13.06 -10.76 -5.04
N ARG A 136 -13.91 -11.59 -4.41
CA ARG A 136 -15.08 -11.12 -3.68
C ARG A 136 -14.70 -10.14 -2.57
N ARG A 137 -13.67 -10.45 -1.77
CA ARG A 137 -13.19 -9.55 -0.70
C ARG A 137 -12.66 -8.24 -1.25
N ALA A 138 -11.94 -8.26 -2.36
CA ALA A 138 -11.41 -7.06 -3.02
C ALA A 138 -12.56 -6.11 -3.43
N HIS A 139 -13.58 -6.61 -4.11
CA HIS A 139 -14.75 -5.81 -4.50
C HIS A 139 -15.49 -5.21 -3.29
N ILE A 140 -15.70 -5.99 -2.25
CA ILE A 140 -16.37 -5.52 -1.02
C ILE A 140 -15.54 -4.41 -0.37
N ALA A 141 -14.23 -4.62 -0.21
CA ALA A 141 -13.34 -3.63 0.40
C ALA A 141 -13.36 -2.30 -0.38
N ILE A 142 -13.20 -2.36 -1.71
CA ILE A 142 -13.23 -1.16 -2.57
C ILE A 142 -14.57 -0.43 -2.40
N LYS A 143 -15.69 -1.12 -2.56
CA LYS A 143 -17.03 -0.50 -2.42
C LYS A 143 -17.22 0.13 -1.05
N THR A 144 -16.75 -0.51 0.02
CA THR A 144 -16.85 0.01 1.38
C THR A 144 -16.02 1.29 1.57
N TYR A 145 -14.79 1.34 1.04
CA TYR A 145 -13.97 2.55 1.08
C TYR A 145 -14.61 3.70 0.30
N LEU A 146 -15.12 3.44 -0.89
CA LEU A 146 -15.78 4.45 -1.71
C LEU A 146 -17.05 4.99 -1.04
N ALA A 147 -17.84 4.11 -0.42
CA ALA A 147 -19.03 4.52 0.36
C ALA A 147 -18.66 5.37 1.59
N ALA A 148 -17.48 5.15 2.18
CA ALA A 148 -16.96 5.98 3.28
C ALA A 148 -16.41 7.34 2.81
N GLY A 149 -16.25 7.56 1.50
CA GLY A 149 -15.76 8.81 0.92
C GLY A 149 -14.24 9.01 1.01
N ILE A 150 -13.47 7.95 1.29
CA ILE A 150 -12.00 8.02 1.27
C ILE A 150 -11.47 7.72 -0.14
N ARG A 151 -10.48 8.47 -0.60
CA ARG A 151 -9.77 8.18 -1.84
C ARG A 151 -8.89 6.94 -1.66
N LEU A 152 -8.76 6.15 -2.71
CA LEU A 152 -8.19 4.81 -2.61
C LEU A 152 -7.11 4.55 -3.66
N ALA A 153 -5.98 4.00 -3.23
CA ALA A 153 -5.13 3.14 -4.04
C ALA A 153 -5.35 1.70 -3.57
N PHE A 154 -5.70 0.80 -4.47
CA PHE A 154 -5.93 -0.60 -4.15
C PHE A 154 -5.04 -1.48 -5.01
N SER A 155 -4.38 -2.44 -4.39
CA SER A 155 -3.57 -3.42 -5.10
C SER A 155 -3.92 -4.82 -4.60
N PRO A 156 -4.50 -5.70 -5.44
CA PRO A 156 -4.68 -7.10 -5.07
C PRO A 156 -3.31 -7.74 -4.89
N GLY A 157 -3.04 -8.26 -3.69
CA GLY A 157 -1.73 -8.81 -3.33
C GLY A 157 -1.71 -10.33 -3.47
N VAL A 158 -0.79 -10.86 -4.28
CA VAL A 158 -0.64 -12.31 -4.48
C VAL A 158 0.83 -12.73 -4.48
N ARG A 159 1.06 -14.02 -4.28
CA ARG A 159 2.37 -14.67 -4.37
C ARG A 159 2.23 -16.01 -5.09
N ASP A 160 3.05 -16.25 -6.09
CA ASP A 160 3.09 -17.48 -6.88
C ASP A 160 4.23 -18.43 -6.49
N GLU A 161 5.00 -18.05 -5.46
CA GLU A 161 5.94 -18.94 -4.79
C GLU A 161 5.26 -19.64 -3.60
N SER A 162 6.01 -20.22 -2.69
CA SER A 162 5.44 -20.91 -1.53
C SER A 162 4.52 -20.01 -0.69
N LYS A 163 3.33 -20.49 -0.36
CA LYS A 163 2.40 -19.84 0.57
C LYS A 163 2.74 -20.11 2.05
N LEU A 164 3.70 -21.00 2.34
CA LEU A 164 4.14 -21.31 3.71
C LEU A 164 5.31 -20.43 4.16
N ALA A 165 6.43 -20.50 3.41
CA ALA A 165 7.65 -19.82 3.80
C ALA A 165 8.56 -19.58 2.59
N MET A 166 9.56 -18.70 2.75
CA MET A 166 10.69 -18.64 1.83
C MET A 166 11.41 -20.00 1.80
N GLY A 167 11.67 -20.51 0.59
CA GLY A 167 12.26 -21.84 0.45
C GLY A 167 11.31 -23.00 0.80
N GLY A 168 10.02 -22.86 0.46
CA GLY A 168 9.01 -23.83 0.81
C GLY A 168 9.31 -25.26 0.36
N GLU A 169 9.98 -25.46 -0.77
CA GLU A 169 10.42 -26.78 -1.24
C GLU A 169 11.44 -27.41 -0.29
N GLU A 170 12.43 -26.62 0.18
CA GLU A 170 13.41 -27.06 1.17
C GLU A 170 12.71 -27.39 2.50
N LEU A 171 11.77 -26.54 2.94
CA LEU A 171 10.99 -26.75 4.16
C LEU A 171 10.23 -28.06 4.11
N ILE A 172 9.52 -28.36 3.03
CA ILE A 172 8.74 -29.61 2.87
C ILE A 172 9.65 -30.82 3.07
N GLY A 173 10.89 -30.78 2.56
CA GLY A 173 11.87 -31.85 2.75
C GLY A 173 12.18 -32.17 4.21
N THR A 174 12.06 -31.18 5.11
CA THR A 174 12.36 -31.33 6.54
C THR A 174 11.16 -31.77 7.39
N LEU A 175 9.94 -31.70 6.86
CA LEU A 175 8.73 -32.00 7.61
C LEU A 175 8.52 -33.53 7.81
N PRO A 176 7.89 -33.95 8.92
CA PRO A 176 7.36 -35.30 9.05
C PRO A 176 6.41 -35.67 7.92
N PRO A 177 6.25 -36.98 7.58
CA PRO A 177 5.50 -37.41 6.40
C PRO A 177 4.04 -36.89 6.33
N ASP A 178 3.33 -36.91 7.45
CA ASP A 178 1.95 -36.44 7.59
C ASP A 178 1.84 -34.93 7.36
N LEU A 179 2.72 -34.13 7.95
CA LEU A 179 2.79 -32.68 7.74
C LEU A 179 3.29 -32.33 6.33
N ARG A 180 4.16 -33.14 5.77
CA ARG A 180 4.67 -32.96 4.40
C ARG A 180 3.53 -33.05 3.39
N GLU A 181 2.67 -34.07 3.51
CA GLU A 181 1.53 -34.26 2.62
C GLU A 181 0.55 -33.08 2.73
N ALA A 182 0.22 -32.65 3.96
CA ALA A 182 -0.66 -31.50 4.19
C ALA A 182 -0.08 -30.17 3.68
N ALA A 183 1.24 -30.03 3.69
CA ALA A 183 1.93 -28.81 3.27
C ALA A 183 2.10 -28.68 1.74
N ARG A 184 2.14 -29.81 1.01
CA ARG A 184 2.41 -29.83 -0.44
C ARG A 184 1.56 -28.87 -1.27
N PRO A 185 0.22 -28.77 -1.09
CA PRO A 185 -0.62 -27.89 -1.89
C PRO A 185 -0.28 -26.39 -1.75
N PHE A 186 0.36 -26.00 -0.65
CA PHE A 186 0.78 -24.62 -0.41
C PHE A 186 2.11 -24.25 -1.07
N VAL A 187 2.81 -25.23 -1.61
CA VAL A 187 4.11 -25.04 -2.26
C VAL A 187 4.09 -25.43 -3.73
N PHE A 188 3.39 -26.50 -4.05
CA PHE A 188 3.30 -27.03 -5.42
C PHE A 188 1.88 -26.84 -5.96
N PHE A 189 1.71 -25.88 -6.82
CA PHE A 189 0.47 -25.58 -7.53
C PHE A 189 0.78 -25.08 -8.96
N ASP A 190 -0.23 -25.01 -9.82
CA ASP A 190 -0.07 -24.49 -11.17
C ASP A 190 0.17 -22.97 -11.13
N LYS A 191 1.43 -22.57 -11.20
CA LYS A 191 1.83 -21.14 -11.15
C LYS A 191 1.36 -20.37 -12.39
N ALA A 192 1.21 -21.01 -13.53
CA ALA A 192 0.76 -20.35 -14.75
C ALA A 192 -0.74 -20.02 -14.67
N ALA A 193 -1.56 -21.00 -14.31
CA ALA A 193 -2.99 -20.80 -14.07
C ALA A 193 -3.24 -19.76 -12.98
N PHE A 194 -2.49 -19.83 -11.87
CA PHE A 194 -2.55 -18.84 -10.79
C PHE A 194 -2.25 -17.41 -11.26
N ALA A 195 -1.21 -17.25 -12.09
CA ALA A 195 -0.87 -15.96 -12.65
C ALA A 195 -1.94 -15.43 -13.61
N ASP A 196 -2.55 -16.31 -14.41
CA ASP A 196 -3.65 -15.93 -15.31
C ASP A 196 -4.87 -15.44 -14.54
N GLU A 197 -5.28 -16.14 -13.47
CA GLU A 197 -6.36 -15.71 -12.57
C GLU A 197 -6.06 -14.34 -11.94
N TYR A 198 -4.83 -14.11 -11.48
CA TYR A 198 -4.42 -12.84 -10.93
C TYR A 198 -4.56 -11.67 -11.92
N PHE A 199 -4.08 -11.87 -13.17
CA PHE A 199 -4.17 -10.82 -14.17
C PHE A 199 -5.60 -10.59 -14.65
N GLN A 200 -6.46 -11.59 -14.61
CA GLN A 200 -7.90 -11.43 -14.86
C GLN A 200 -8.53 -10.57 -13.75
N LEU A 201 -8.27 -10.88 -12.48
CA LEU A 201 -8.75 -10.07 -11.36
C LEU A 201 -8.24 -8.63 -11.44
N PHE A 202 -6.95 -8.44 -11.73
CA PHE A 202 -6.39 -7.10 -11.88
C PHE A 202 -7.12 -6.31 -12.99
N ASP A 203 -7.31 -6.91 -14.17
CA ASP A 203 -8.00 -6.27 -15.29
C ASP A 203 -9.45 -5.92 -14.93
N GLU A 204 -10.18 -6.83 -14.28
CA GLU A 204 -11.55 -6.60 -13.82
C GLU A 204 -11.64 -5.41 -12.85
N LEU A 205 -10.77 -5.38 -11.83
CA LEU A 205 -10.73 -4.28 -10.86
C LEU A 205 -10.32 -2.96 -11.52
N TYR A 206 -9.34 -3.01 -12.40
CA TYR A 206 -8.84 -1.83 -13.12
C TYR A 206 -9.92 -1.23 -14.01
N ASP A 207 -10.56 -2.05 -14.83
CA ASP A 207 -11.59 -1.57 -15.77
C ASP A 207 -12.86 -1.11 -15.03
N THR A 208 -13.14 -1.66 -13.84
CA THR A 208 -14.32 -1.30 -13.03
C THR A 208 -14.11 -0.03 -12.18
N TYR A 209 -12.94 0.12 -11.56
CA TYR A 209 -12.77 1.11 -10.48
C TYR A 209 -11.70 2.17 -10.75
N ASN A 210 -10.77 1.96 -11.71
CA ASN A 210 -9.65 2.89 -11.88
C ASN A 210 -10.12 4.23 -12.45
N ASN A 211 -9.95 5.31 -11.69
CA ASN A 211 -10.35 6.66 -12.06
C ASN A 211 -9.51 7.71 -11.31
N ALA A 212 -9.92 8.98 -11.28
CA ALA A 212 -9.18 10.06 -10.62
C ALA A 212 -9.05 9.87 -9.09
N ASP A 213 -10.06 9.29 -8.44
CA ASP A 213 -10.14 9.14 -6.98
C ASP A 213 -9.79 7.73 -6.51
N THR A 214 -9.75 6.76 -7.43
CA THR A 214 -9.40 5.37 -7.16
C THR A 214 -8.36 4.90 -8.14
N ARG A 215 -7.22 4.41 -7.63
CA ARG A 215 -6.16 3.83 -8.43
C ARG A 215 -6.02 2.35 -8.14
N ILE A 216 -6.03 1.52 -9.19
CA ILE A 216 -5.76 0.10 -9.08
C ILE A 216 -4.32 -0.16 -9.51
N LEU A 217 -3.54 -0.83 -8.64
CA LEU A 217 -2.12 -1.10 -8.81
C LEU A 217 -1.87 -2.60 -8.94
N LEU A 218 -0.76 -2.97 -9.57
CA LEU A 218 -0.25 -4.34 -9.53
C LEU A 218 0.51 -4.59 -8.22
N ALA A 219 0.33 -5.76 -7.61
CA ALA A 219 1.02 -6.11 -6.37
C ALA A 219 1.48 -7.57 -6.33
N PRO A 220 2.66 -7.89 -6.91
CA PRO A 220 3.40 -9.05 -6.45
C PRO A 220 3.73 -8.82 -4.97
N CYS A 221 3.21 -9.66 -4.08
CA CYS A 221 3.15 -9.36 -2.64
C CYS A 221 4.51 -8.95 -2.05
N TRP A 222 5.57 -9.68 -2.39
CA TRP A 222 6.94 -9.40 -1.96
C TRP A 222 7.96 -9.97 -2.96
N ALA A 223 9.15 -9.41 -2.98
CA ALA A 223 10.18 -9.74 -3.96
C ALA A 223 10.52 -11.25 -4.03
N HIS A 224 10.53 -11.95 -2.88
CA HIS A 224 10.86 -13.38 -2.81
C HIS A 224 9.65 -14.32 -2.73
N GLY A 225 8.44 -13.78 -2.71
CA GLY A 225 7.18 -14.53 -2.81
C GLY A 225 6.65 -14.60 -4.24
N ALA A 226 7.38 -14.00 -5.18
CA ALA A 226 7.05 -13.97 -6.59
C ALA A 226 8.15 -14.62 -7.44
N SER A 227 7.76 -15.47 -8.37
CA SER A 227 8.69 -16.05 -9.33
C SER A 227 9.17 -15.01 -10.35
N GLU A 228 10.35 -15.23 -10.92
CA GLU A 228 10.86 -14.35 -11.98
C GLU A 228 9.90 -14.28 -13.18
N ALA A 229 9.30 -15.41 -13.57
CA ALA A 229 8.32 -15.46 -14.63
C ALA A 229 7.11 -14.58 -14.35
N PHE A 230 6.57 -14.64 -13.12
CA PHE A 230 5.46 -13.81 -12.70
C PHE A 230 5.85 -12.31 -12.66
N LEU A 231 7.00 -11.98 -12.10
CA LEU A 231 7.51 -10.61 -12.04
C LEU A 231 7.69 -9.98 -13.42
N ARG A 232 8.21 -10.74 -14.40
CA ARG A 232 8.30 -10.28 -15.80
C ARG A 232 6.92 -10.01 -16.41
N ARG A 233 5.94 -10.87 -16.13
CA ARG A 233 4.54 -10.64 -16.55
C ARG A 233 3.92 -9.42 -15.88
N VAL A 234 4.21 -9.18 -14.59
CA VAL A 234 3.78 -7.95 -13.88
C VAL A 234 4.35 -6.71 -14.57
N ARG A 235 5.65 -6.71 -14.91
CA ARG A 235 6.27 -5.59 -15.65
C ARG A 235 5.60 -5.37 -17.00
N ALA A 236 5.45 -6.42 -17.78
CA ALA A 236 4.81 -6.34 -19.10
C ALA A 236 3.35 -5.85 -19.00
N LYS A 237 2.58 -6.31 -18.00
CA LYS A 237 1.21 -5.84 -17.76
C LYS A 237 1.18 -4.36 -17.40
N ALA A 238 2.10 -3.90 -16.55
CA ALA A 238 2.20 -2.48 -16.17
C ALA A 238 2.47 -1.60 -17.40
N ASP A 239 3.39 -2.02 -18.26
CA ASP A 239 3.73 -1.29 -19.49
C ASP A 239 2.56 -1.25 -20.46
N ALA A 240 1.87 -2.38 -20.67
CA ALA A 240 0.69 -2.49 -21.53
C ALA A 240 -0.49 -1.62 -21.07
N ARG A 241 -0.57 -1.29 -19.78
CA ARG A 241 -1.57 -0.39 -19.18
C ARG A 241 -1.04 1.04 -19.00
N GLY A 242 -0.02 1.45 -19.76
CA GLY A 242 0.50 2.82 -19.75
C GLY A 242 1.36 3.19 -18.55
N GLY A 243 2.06 2.23 -17.95
CA GLY A 243 2.92 2.46 -16.80
C GLY A 243 2.19 2.44 -15.47
N VAL A 244 1.19 1.57 -15.33
CA VAL A 244 0.50 1.38 -14.04
C VAL A 244 1.50 1.11 -12.93
N MET A 245 1.24 1.70 -11.76
CA MET A 245 2.08 1.52 -10.57
C MET A 245 2.13 0.06 -10.14
N ILE A 246 3.33 -0.37 -9.76
CA ILE A 246 3.59 -1.66 -9.13
C ILE A 246 3.97 -1.42 -7.68
N HIS A 247 3.37 -2.16 -6.75
CA HIS A 247 3.73 -2.12 -5.34
C HIS A 247 4.11 -3.51 -4.83
N MET A 248 5.24 -3.61 -4.12
CA MET A 248 5.66 -4.87 -3.48
C MET A 248 6.44 -4.60 -2.19
N HIS A 249 6.43 -5.57 -1.26
CA HIS A 249 7.29 -5.52 -0.09
C HIS A 249 8.74 -5.85 -0.47
N LEU A 250 9.67 -5.14 0.13
CA LEU A 250 11.10 -5.28 -0.15
C LEU A 250 11.91 -5.28 1.15
N LEU A 251 12.73 -6.32 1.33
CA LEU A 251 13.77 -6.40 2.37
C LEU A 251 13.28 -5.90 3.75
N GLN A 252 12.16 -6.42 4.20
CA GLN A 252 11.50 -6.07 5.45
C GLN A 252 12.24 -6.66 6.67
N SER A 253 12.94 -7.77 6.48
CA SER A 253 13.73 -8.44 7.52
C SER A 253 15.14 -8.80 7.05
N PRO A 254 16.09 -9.03 8.00
CA PRO A 254 17.41 -9.55 7.67
C PRO A 254 17.36 -10.93 6.99
N VAL A 255 16.35 -11.74 7.33
CA VAL A 255 16.14 -13.07 6.74
C VAL A 255 15.85 -12.95 5.26
N GLN A 256 14.96 -12.01 4.86
CA GLN A 256 14.67 -11.74 3.45
C GLN A 256 15.92 -11.33 2.67
N LYS A 257 16.78 -10.49 3.28
CA LYS A 257 18.04 -10.07 2.66
C LYS A 257 18.99 -11.24 2.43
N ALA A 258 19.19 -12.07 3.45
CA ALA A 258 20.06 -13.25 3.36
C ALA A 258 19.52 -14.27 2.35
N TYR A 259 18.21 -14.51 2.37
CA TYR A 259 17.54 -15.41 1.43
C TYR A 259 17.70 -14.93 -0.03
N GLY A 260 17.46 -13.63 -0.29
CA GLY A 260 17.59 -13.05 -1.62
C GLY A 260 19.01 -13.19 -2.17
N LEU A 261 20.02 -12.87 -1.36
CA LEU A 261 21.42 -13.04 -1.76
C LEU A 261 21.75 -14.50 -2.08
N ARG A 262 21.31 -15.45 -1.26
CA ARG A 262 21.51 -16.90 -1.49
C ARG A 262 20.82 -17.36 -2.77
N ARG A 263 19.57 -16.91 -3.02
CA ARG A 263 18.73 -17.35 -4.15
C ARG A 263 19.21 -16.78 -5.48
N HIS A 264 19.59 -15.50 -5.51
CA HIS A 264 19.86 -14.77 -6.75
C HIS A 264 21.35 -14.52 -7.01
N GLY A 265 22.26 -14.84 -6.05
CA GLY A 265 23.67 -14.59 -6.17
C GLY A 265 24.08 -13.11 -6.17
N LYS A 266 23.14 -12.21 -5.98
CA LYS A 266 23.33 -10.75 -5.93
C LYS A 266 22.31 -10.08 -4.98
N PRO A 267 22.55 -8.83 -4.53
CA PRO A 267 21.59 -8.10 -3.70
C PRO A 267 20.24 -7.93 -4.43
N THR A 268 19.16 -7.99 -3.67
CA THR A 268 17.78 -8.09 -4.20
C THR A 268 17.40 -6.95 -5.13
N VAL A 269 17.78 -5.70 -4.83
CA VAL A 269 17.42 -4.55 -5.68
C VAL A 269 18.13 -4.62 -7.04
N PHE A 270 19.39 -5.10 -7.10
CA PHE A 270 20.08 -5.30 -8.37
C PHE A 270 19.44 -6.43 -9.20
N TRP A 271 18.95 -7.49 -8.54
CA TRP A 271 18.18 -8.53 -9.23
C TRP A 271 16.85 -7.99 -9.77
N LEU A 272 16.14 -7.17 -9.01
CA LEU A 272 14.90 -6.54 -9.48
C LEU A 272 15.15 -5.53 -10.63
N ASP A 273 16.31 -4.86 -10.65
CA ASP A 273 16.68 -3.98 -11.77
C ASP A 273 16.88 -4.76 -13.08
N ASP A 274 17.46 -5.97 -13.02
CA ASP A 274 17.56 -6.87 -14.18
C ASP A 274 16.20 -7.28 -14.75
N LEU A 275 15.15 -7.21 -13.92
CA LEU A 275 13.75 -7.49 -14.31
C LEU A 275 12.97 -6.26 -14.75
N GLY A 276 13.61 -5.07 -14.74
CA GLY A 276 12.94 -3.80 -15.04
C GLY A 276 11.98 -3.34 -13.93
N LEU A 277 12.17 -3.83 -12.72
CA LEU A 277 11.29 -3.55 -11.57
C LEU A 277 11.88 -2.51 -10.62
N VAL A 278 12.97 -1.82 -10.98
CA VAL A 278 13.47 -0.64 -10.28
C VAL A 278 13.23 0.56 -11.20
N ASP A 279 12.04 1.17 -11.10
CA ASP A 279 11.61 2.23 -12.01
C ASP A 279 10.68 3.21 -11.29
N SER A 280 10.42 4.36 -11.90
CA SER A 280 9.62 5.46 -11.36
C SER A 280 8.15 5.08 -11.06
N ASN A 281 7.62 4.05 -11.71
CA ASN A 281 6.30 3.50 -11.42
C ASN A 281 6.33 2.29 -10.47
N VAL A 282 7.42 2.10 -9.71
CA VAL A 282 7.53 1.04 -8.70
C VAL A 282 7.69 1.64 -7.30
N ALA A 283 6.84 1.20 -6.38
CA ALA A 283 6.88 1.58 -4.98
C ALA A 283 7.11 0.35 -4.09
N TYR A 284 8.08 0.47 -3.18
CA TYR A 284 8.48 -0.64 -2.30
C TYR A 284 8.02 -0.41 -0.87
N GLY A 285 7.22 -1.32 -0.33
CA GLY A 285 6.93 -1.36 1.09
C GLY A 285 8.19 -1.72 1.90
N HIS A 286 8.44 -1.00 2.98
CA HIS A 286 9.53 -1.18 3.95
C HIS A 286 10.93 -0.78 3.45
N ALA A 287 11.57 -1.56 2.60
CA ALA A 287 12.95 -1.34 2.13
C ALA A 287 13.95 -1.06 3.29
N ILE A 288 13.80 -1.77 4.44
CA ILE A 288 14.54 -1.47 5.68
C ILE A 288 16.00 -1.90 5.57
N HIS A 289 16.23 -3.05 4.93
CA HIS A 289 17.54 -3.69 4.88
C HIS A 289 18.26 -3.50 3.54
N VAL A 290 17.88 -2.48 2.76
CA VAL A 290 18.61 -2.04 1.56
C VAL A 290 19.97 -1.43 1.94
N THR A 291 20.95 -1.57 1.05
CA THR A 291 22.27 -0.99 1.20
C THR A 291 22.39 0.37 0.52
N GLU A 292 23.40 1.17 0.84
CA GLU A 292 23.61 2.46 0.16
C GLU A 292 23.73 2.35 -1.37
N PRO A 293 24.43 1.35 -1.96
CA PRO A 293 24.44 1.18 -3.42
C PRO A 293 23.04 0.87 -3.99
N GLU A 294 22.21 0.09 -3.27
CA GLU A 294 20.84 -0.21 -3.67
C GLU A 294 19.95 1.06 -3.60
N ILE A 295 20.09 1.87 -2.54
CA ILE A 295 19.39 3.17 -2.42
C ILE A 295 19.78 4.10 -3.58
N ALA A 296 21.09 4.18 -3.88
CA ALA A 296 21.57 4.99 -4.99
C ALA A 296 21.00 4.52 -6.34
N LEU A 297 20.87 3.22 -6.55
CA LEU A 297 20.22 2.66 -7.76
C LEU A 297 18.75 3.02 -7.81
N MET A 298 17.99 2.82 -6.74
CA MET A 298 16.58 3.19 -6.65
C MET A 298 16.38 4.68 -6.95
N GLY A 299 17.21 5.54 -6.37
CA GLY A 299 17.16 6.99 -6.64
C GLY A 299 17.42 7.35 -8.10
N ARG A 300 18.41 6.74 -8.75
CA ARG A 300 18.68 6.98 -10.18
C ARG A 300 17.53 6.52 -11.08
N ARG A 301 16.85 5.44 -10.72
CA ARG A 301 15.70 4.88 -11.45
C ARG A 301 14.37 5.55 -11.11
N GLY A 302 14.32 6.37 -10.06
CA GLY A 302 13.10 7.03 -9.60
C GLY A 302 12.16 6.14 -8.80
N ALA A 303 12.57 4.92 -8.43
CA ALA A 303 11.78 4.04 -7.58
C ALA A 303 11.61 4.64 -6.18
N THR A 304 10.45 4.41 -5.57
CA THR A 304 10.08 5.03 -4.28
C THR A 304 9.88 3.99 -3.17
N SER A 305 10.00 4.45 -1.92
CA SER A 305 9.64 3.63 -0.76
C SER A 305 8.98 4.51 0.31
N PRO A 306 7.71 4.21 0.71
CA PRO A 306 7.08 4.90 1.82
C PRO A 306 7.73 4.52 3.15
N ALA A 307 7.81 5.47 4.07
CA ALA A 307 8.29 5.22 5.44
C ALA A 307 7.20 4.55 6.27
N ILE A 308 7.43 3.32 6.73
CA ILE A 308 6.46 2.50 7.48
C ILE A 308 6.95 2.32 8.93
N ARG A 309 6.90 3.39 9.73
CA ARG A 309 7.45 3.42 11.10
C ARG A 309 6.80 2.41 12.04
N ALA A 310 5.48 2.27 11.99
CA ALA A 310 4.74 1.38 12.89
C ALA A 310 5.16 -0.09 12.69
N ALA A 311 5.24 -0.56 11.45
CA ALA A 311 5.66 -1.93 11.15
C ALA A 311 7.10 -2.17 11.63
N THR A 312 8.00 -1.23 11.40
CA THR A 312 9.42 -1.33 11.81
C THR A 312 9.57 -1.48 13.32
N SER A 313 8.74 -0.78 14.11
CA SER A 313 8.82 -0.82 15.57
C SER A 313 8.06 -1.99 16.21
N THR A 314 6.97 -2.48 15.58
CA THR A 314 6.09 -3.47 16.21
C THR A 314 6.43 -4.91 15.87
N CYS A 315 7.08 -5.17 14.74
CA CYS A 315 7.44 -6.52 14.32
C CYS A 315 8.95 -6.80 14.45
N ALA A 316 9.69 -6.06 15.27
CA ALA A 316 11.14 -6.19 15.44
C ALA A 316 11.90 -6.32 14.09
N MET A 317 11.42 -5.63 13.06
CA MET A 317 11.94 -5.76 11.70
C MET A 317 13.30 -5.11 11.50
N ALA A 318 13.65 -4.17 12.37
CA ALA A 318 14.96 -3.53 12.39
C ALA A 318 15.48 -3.41 13.83
N SER A 319 16.75 -3.71 14.06
CA SER A 319 17.40 -3.31 15.29
C SER A 319 17.46 -1.78 15.34
N ARG A 320 17.04 -1.19 16.46
CA ARG A 320 17.26 0.24 16.70
C ARG A 320 18.76 0.52 16.61
N ARG A 321 19.18 1.33 15.70
CA ARG A 321 20.42 2.09 15.76
C ARG A 321 20.10 3.54 16.01
#